data_8c7baa6bf6504fbd4c0d4e8755737a37
#
_entry.id   8c7baa6bf6504fbd4c0d4e8755737a37
#
_cell.length_a   1.000
_cell.length_b   1.000
_cell.length_c   1.000
_cell.angle_alpha   90.00
_cell.angle_beta   90.00
_cell.angle_gamma   90.00
#
_symmetry.space_group_name_H-M   'P 1'
#
loop_
_entity.id
_entity.type
_entity.pdbx_description
1 polymer ?
#
loop_
_entity_poly.entity_id
_entity_poly.type
_entity_poly.pdbx_seq_one_letter_code
_entity_poly.pdbx_strand_id
1 'polypeptide(L)'
;DVKPLAVFSDKRMDAYPDIPAFTETVPEAEKYLNIPYTLLSFVVNNDTPQEVVDVLKAASEKVFADPEWTDFVKQNAADPVYDEYKDDASIQAFYDNWKSVICWLQYDNGVAEKSPEEFGIKRIGE
;
A
#
# COMPACT_ATOMS: atom_id res chain seq x y z
N ASP A 1 -4.62 25.04 -14.68
CA ASP A 1 -3.33 24.56 -14.20
C ASP A 1 -3.43 24.33 -12.69
N VAL A 2 -2.93 23.20 -12.20
CA VAL A 2 -2.81 22.89 -10.78
C VAL A 2 -1.34 22.79 -10.40
N LYS A 3 -1.00 23.23 -9.20
CA LYS A 3 0.34 23.10 -8.64
C LYS A 3 0.27 22.12 -7.49
N PRO A 4 0.95 20.96 -7.55
CA PRO A 4 1.05 20.07 -6.40
C PRO A 4 1.86 20.75 -5.30
N LEU A 5 1.40 20.63 -4.06
CA LEU A 5 2.04 21.22 -2.89
C LEU A 5 2.86 20.21 -2.10
N ALA A 6 2.37 18.98 -2.00
CA ALA A 6 3.06 17.86 -1.37
C ALA A 6 2.49 16.53 -1.90
N VAL A 7 3.27 15.47 -1.79
CA VAL A 7 2.83 14.08 -1.97
C VAL A 7 2.36 13.57 -0.63
N PHE A 8 1.18 12.95 -0.59
CA PHE A 8 0.62 12.35 0.63
C PHE A 8 1.28 11.00 0.90
N SER A 9 2.55 11.04 1.28
CA SER A 9 3.43 9.90 1.52
C SER A 9 4.44 10.25 2.61
N ASP A 10 5.11 9.25 3.15
CA ASP A 10 6.22 9.36 4.09
C ASP A 10 7.54 9.77 3.41
N LYS A 11 7.63 9.57 2.09
CA LYS A 11 8.80 9.91 1.25
C LYS A 11 8.38 10.59 -0.05
N ARG A 12 9.32 11.30 -0.68
CA ARG A 12 9.11 11.87 -2.01
C ARG A 12 8.98 10.75 -3.04
N MET A 13 8.18 10.98 -4.07
CA MET A 13 8.09 10.08 -5.21
C MET A 13 9.29 10.25 -6.14
N ASP A 14 9.86 9.16 -6.61
CA ASP A 14 10.96 9.18 -7.57
C ASP A 14 10.60 9.89 -8.89
N ALA A 15 9.35 9.76 -9.32
CA ALA A 15 8.84 10.42 -10.52
C ALA A 15 8.71 11.95 -10.37
N TYR A 16 8.61 12.47 -9.14
CA TYR A 16 8.42 13.89 -8.84
C TYR A 16 9.28 14.35 -7.65
N PRO A 17 10.61 14.31 -7.80
CA PRO A 17 11.54 14.55 -6.67
C PRO A 17 11.48 16.00 -6.13
N ASP A 18 10.98 16.94 -6.91
CA ASP A 18 10.82 18.35 -6.50
C ASP A 18 9.58 18.59 -5.65
N ILE A 19 8.65 17.62 -5.57
CA ILE A 19 7.45 17.73 -4.74
C ILE A 19 7.77 17.15 -3.36
N PRO A 20 7.67 17.93 -2.28
CA PRO A 20 7.97 17.45 -0.94
C PRO A 20 7.00 16.35 -0.49
N ALA A 21 7.47 15.43 0.33
CA ALA A 21 6.61 14.52 1.06
C ALA A 21 5.83 15.28 2.14
N PHE A 22 4.62 14.83 2.45
CA PHE A 22 3.78 15.49 3.47
C PHE A 22 4.44 15.47 4.85
N THR A 23 5.18 14.41 5.18
CA THR A 23 5.94 14.27 6.42
C THR A 23 7.06 15.30 6.59
N GLU A 24 7.57 15.91 5.51
CA GLU A 24 8.55 17.00 5.60
C GLU A 24 7.95 18.26 6.23
N THR A 25 6.62 18.44 6.15
CA THR A 25 5.90 19.57 6.73
C THR A 25 5.15 19.19 8.01
N VAL A 26 4.66 17.95 8.08
CA VAL A 26 3.87 17.40 9.20
C VAL A 26 4.48 16.05 9.62
N PRO A 27 5.60 16.04 10.38
CA PRO A 27 6.32 14.82 10.74
C PRO A 27 5.44 13.79 11.51
N GLU A 28 4.51 14.25 12.31
CA GLU A 28 3.58 13.40 13.08
C GLU A 28 2.61 12.60 12.21
N ALA A 29 2.50 12.93 10.92
CA ALA A 29 1.70 12.17 9.97
C ALA A 29 2.37 10.87 9.52
N GLU A 30 3.66 10.65 9.79
CA GLU A 30 4.42 9.45 9.38
C GLU A 30 3.69 8.16 9.75
N LYS A 31 3.14 8.07 10.96
CA LYS A 31 2.38 6.91 11.45
C LYS A 31 1.14 6.54 10.61
N TYR A 32 0.66 7.46 9.78
CA TYR A 32 -0.48 7.25 8.88
C TYR A 32 -0.08 7.12 7.41
N LEU A 33 1.15 7.52 7.05
CA LEU A 33 1.61 7.64 5.67
C LEU A 33 2.69 6.63 5.28
N ASN A 34 3.11 5.78 6.23
CA ASN A 34 4.06 4.69 5.98
C ASN A 34 3.40 3.46 5.32
N ILE A 35 2.13 3.57 4.95
CA ILE A 35 1.38 2.55 4.22
C ILE A 35 0.74 3.19 2.98
N PRO A 36 0.70 2.50 1.83
CA PRO A 36 0.02 3.03 0.66
C PRO A 36 -1.47 3.20 0.94
N TYR A 37 -2.00 4.36 0.55
CA TYR A 37 -3.42 4.68 0.74
C TYR A 37 -4.33 3.86 -0.17
N THR A 38 -3.85 3.56 -1.37
CA THR A 38 -4.54 2.72 -2.35
C THR A 38 -3.64 1.54 -2.70
N LEU A 39 -4.13 0.34 -2.43
CA LEU A 39 -3.44 -0.89 -2.78
C LEU A 39 -4.02 -1.44 -4.08
N LEU A 40 -3.19 -1.53 -5.11
CA LEU A 40 -3.51 -2.27 -6.33
C LEU A 40 -2.91 -3.67 -6.21
N SER A 41 -3.76 -4.69 -6.14
CA SER A 41 -3.33 -6.07 -5.96
C SER A 41 -4.18 -7.04 -6.77
N PHE A 42 -3.60 -8.18 -7.11
CA PHE A 42 -4.36 -9.32 -7.61
C PHE A 42 -4.81 -10.17 -6.43
N VAL A 43 -6.09 -10.48 -6.39
CA VAL A 43 -6.66 -11.37 -5.37
C VAL A 43 -7.33 -12.56 -6.03
N VAL A 44 -7.22 -13.72 -5.40
CA VAL A 44 -7.89 -14.95 -5.81
C VAL A 44 -8.74 -15.49 -4.66
N ASN A 45 -9.71 -16.33 -4.97
CA ASN A 45 -10.48 -17.00 -3.94
C ASN A 45 -9.57 -17.96 -3.14
N ASN A 46 -9.83 -18.14 -1.84
CA ASN A 46 -9.07 -19.05 -0.98
C ASN A 46 -9.12 -20.52 -1.47
N ASP A 47 -10.18 -20.90 -2.18
CA ASP A 47 -10.36 -22.25 -2.75
C ASP A 47 -9.67 -22.41 -4.13
N THR A 48 -8.94 -21.39 -4.62
CA THR A 48 -8.23 -21.48 -5.90
C THR A 48 -7.13 -22.54 -5.80
N PRO A 49 -7.09 -23.53 -6.71
CA PRO A 49 -6.04 -24.53 -6.70
C PRO A 49 -4.65 -23.92 -6.72
N GLN A 50 -3.73 -24.48 -5.93
CA GLN A 50 -2.36 -23.94 -5.79
C GLN A 50 -1.63 -23.86 -7.14
N GLU A 51 -1.83 -24.81 -8.04
CA GLU A 51 -1.26 -24.81 -9.38
C GLU A 51 -1.67 -23.57 -10.22
N VAL A 52 -2.90 -23.07 -10.02
CA VAL A 52 -3.38 -21.86 -10.68
C VAL A 52 -2.72 -20.64 -10.06
N VAL A 53 -2.62 -20.59 -8.72
CA VAL A 53 -1.94 -19.51 -7.99
C VAL A 53 -0.47 -19.41 -8.42
N ASP A 54 0.22 -20.56 -8.55
CA ASP A 54 1.63 -20.60 -8.97
C ASP A 54 1.82 -20.07 -10.40
N VAL A 55 0.90 -20.40 -11.32
CA VAL A 55 0.93 -19.86 -12.69
C VAL A 55 0.71 -18.33 -12.68
N LEU A 56 -0.22 -17.83 -11.89
CA LEU A 56 -0.49 -16.39 -11.77
C LEU A 56 0.70 -15.66 -11.15
N LYS A 57 1.30 -16.19 -10.08
CA LYS A 57 2.52 -15.63 -9.47
C LYS A 57 3.65 -15.55 -10.51
N ALA A 58 3.93 -16.63 -11.20
CA ALA A 58 5.00 -16.66 -12.21
C ALA A 58 4.75 -15.71 -13.40
N ALA A 59 3.49 -15.51 -13.78
CA ALA A 59 3.12 -14.53 -14.80
C ALA A 59 3.31 -13.10 -14.31
N SER A 60 2.90 -12.80 -13.06
CA SER A 60 3.07 -11.49 -12.44
C SER A 60 4.55 -11.11 -12.31
N GLU A 61 5.41 -12.05 -11.89
CA GLU A 61 6.85 -11.83 -11.79
C GLU A 61 7.48 -11.39 -13.14
N LYS A 62 7.02 -11.99 -14.24
CA LYS A 62 7.47 -11.61 -15.58
C LYS A 62 7.03 -10.19 -15.97
N VAL A 63 5.79 -9.82 -15.62
CA VAL A 63 5.26 -8.47 -15.88
C VAL A 63 6.04 -7.45 -15.06
N PHE A 64 6.28 -7.72 -13.77
CA PHE A 64 6.99 -6.79 -12.89
C PHE A 64 8.46 -6.62 -13.24
N ALA A 65 9.08 -7.63 -13.88
CA ALA A 65 10.43 -7.53 -14.39
C ALA A 65 10.54 -6.80 -15.74
N ASP A 66 9.41 -6.47 -16.38
CA ASP A 66 9.38 -5.80 -17.68
C ASP A 66 9.62 -4.28 -17.48
N PRO A 67 10.60 -3.69 -18.19
CA PRO A 67 10.83 -2.24 -18.15
C PRO A 67 9.60 -1.41 -18.56
N GLU A 68 8.78 -1.89 -19.51
CA GLU A 68 7.57 -1.21 -19.94
C GLU A 68 6.57 -1.08 -18.78
N TRP A 69 6.49 -2.07 -17.90
CA TRP A 69 5.67 -2.01 -16.69
C TRP A 69 6.16 -0.92 -15.74
N THR A 70 7.46 -0.87 -15.49
CA THR A 70 8.05 0.15 -14.61
C THR A 70 7.79 1.56 -15.14
N ASP A 71 7.96 1.76 -16.43
CA ASP A 71 7.70 3.05 -17.08
C ASP A 71 6.21 3.41 -17.01
N PHE A 72 5.31 2.45 -17.24
CA PHE A 72 3.86 2.66 -17.12
C PHE A 72 3.48 3.07 -15.69
N VAL A 73 3.99 2.38 -14.67
CA VAL A 73 3.70 2.69 -13.27
C VAL A 73 4.15 4.11 -12.92
N LYS A 74 5.38 4.49 -13.31
CA LYS A 74 5.92 5.85 -13.08
C LYS A 74 5.12 6.93 -13.80
N GLN A 75 4.71 6.69 -15.06
CA GLN A 75 3.86 7.63 -15.83
C GLN A 75 2.49 7.85 -15.18
N ASN A 76 2.00 6.88 -14.42
CA ASN A 76 0.74 6.98 -13.67
C ASN A 76 0.92 7.48 -12.23
N ALA A 77 2.06 8.08 -11.92
CA ALA A 77 2.38 8.62 -10.60
C ALA A 77 2.20 7.59 -9.47
N ALA A 78 2.67 6.37 -9.70
CA ALA A 78 2.67 5.29 -8.73
C ALA A 78 4.10 4.75 -8.55
N ASP A 79 4.37 4.15 -7.40
CA ASP A 79 5.64 3.48 -7.11
C ASP A 79 5.44 1.96 -7.18
N PRO A 80 6.32 1.23 -7.90
CA PRO A 80 6.29 -0.21 -7.91
C PRO A 80 6.83 -0.74 -6.57
N VAL A 81 5.98 -1.35 -5.77
CA VAL A 81 6.35 -1.90 -4.44
C VAL A 81 6.56 -3.42 -4.45
N TYR A 82 6.49 -4.05 -5.61
CA TYR A 82 6.62 -5.51 -5.74
C TYR A 82 7.90 -6.07 -5.12
N ASP A 83 9.01 -5.36 -5.25
CA ASP A 83 10.29 -5.80 -4.70
C ASP A 83 10.35 -5.78 -3.16
N GLU A 84 9.46 -5.03 -2.53
CA GLU A 84 9.36 -4.91 -1.07
C GLU A 84 8.53 -6.05 -0.46
N TYR A 85 7.60 -6.65 -1.23
CA TYR A 85 6.61 -7.63 -0.75
C TYR A 85 6.62 -8.90 -1.60
N LYS A 86 7.72 -9.68 -1.53
CA LYS A 86 7.93 -10.87 -2.39
C LYS A 86 7.44 -12.18 -1.79
N ASP A 87 7.37 -12.27 -0.48
CA ASP A 87 6.96 -13.48 0.23
C ASP A 87 5.64 -13.31 0.97
N ASP A 88 4.97 -14.43 1.22
CA ASP A 88 3.64 -14.43 1.84
C ASP A 88 3.66 -13.79 3.24
N ALA A 89 4.77 -13.86 3.97
CA ALA A 89 4.87 -13.27 5.31
C ALA A 89 4.96 -11.75 5.26
N SER A 90 5.74 -11.19 4.34
CA SER A 90 5.84 -9.74 4.14
C SER A 90 4.52 -9.16 3.62
N ILE A 91 3.85 -9.87 2.70
CA ILE A 91 2.51 -9.50 2.20
C ILE A 91 1.49 -9.51 3.35
N GLN A 92 1.46 -10.56 4.17
CA GLN A 92 0.54 -10.65 5.29
C GLN A 92 0.79 -9.54 6.33
N ALA A 93 2.05 -9.31 6.69
CA ALA A 93 2.42 -8.24 7.62
C ALA A 93 1.99 -6.86 7.10
N PHE A 94 2.18 -6.61 5.79
CA PHE A 94 1.71 -5.40 5.14
C PHE A 94 0.18 -5.24 5.26
N TYR A 95 -0.59 -6.28 4.93
CA TYR A 95 -2.06 -6.24 5.03
C TYR A 95 -2.55 -6.04 6.46
N ASP A 96 -1.90 -6.66 7.44
CA ASP A 96 -2.27 -6.51 8.85
C ASP A 96 -1.99 -5.08 9.35
N ASN A 97 -0.86 -4.51 8.94
CA ASN A 97 -0.54 -3.11 9.19
C ASN A 97 -1.56 -2.18 8.53
N TRP A 98 -1.81 -2.38 7.24
CA TRP A 98 -2.75 -1.58 6.47
C TRP A 98 -4.17 -1.62 7.06
N LYS A 99 -4.70 -2.82 7.36
CA LYS A 99 -6.01 -2.99 8.01
C LYS A 99 -6.08 -2.25 9.34
N SER A 100 -5.04 -2.39 10.16
CA SER A 100 -5.00 -1.74 11.46
C SER A 100 -5.10 -0.22 11.31
N VAL A 101 -4.19 0.38 10.54
CA VAL A 101 -4.17 1.85 10.39
C VAL A 101 -5.47 2.38 9.81
N ILE A 102 -5.97 1.79 8.72
CA ILE A 102 -7.17 2.30 8.05
C ILE A 102 -8.43 2.09 8.89
N CYS A 103 -8.62 0.90 9.48
CA CYS A 103 -9.83 0.63 10.27
C CYS A 103 -9.88 1.48 11.54
N TRP A 104 -8.76 1.61 12.24
CA TRP A 104 -8.70 2.44 13.43
C TRP A 104 -8.86 3.93 13.13
N LEU A 105 -8.25 4.41 12.03
CA LEU A 105 -8.43 5.79 11.58
C LEU A 105 -9.91 6.11 11.30
N GLN A 106 -10.63 5.20 10.63
CA GLN A 106 -12.05 5.37 10.35
C GLN A 106 -12.90 5.34 11.63
N TYR A 107 -12.59 4.44 12.56
CA TYR A 107 -13.30 4.33 13.83
C TYR A 107 -13.07 5.57 14.70
N ASP A 108 -11.83 6.01 14.86
CA ASP A 108 -11.46 7.19 15.66
C ASP A 108 -12.11 8.48 15.14
N ASN A 109 -12.36 8.55 13.83
CA ASN A 109 -13.05 9.70 13.20
C ASN A 109 -14.57 9.53 13.10
N GLY A 110 -15.14 8.49 13.71
CA GLY A 110 -16.59 8.27 13.73
C GLY A 110 -17.20 7.88 12.37
N VAL A 111 -16.37 7.45 11.42
CA VAL A 111 -16.82 6.94 10.10
C VAL A 111 -17.30 5.50 10.21
N ALA A 112 -16.58 4.67 10.98
CA ALA A 112 -16.99 3.30 11.27
C ALA A 112 -17.76 3.25 12.61
N GLU A 113 -18.91 2.58 12.60
CA GLU A 113 -19.77 2.43 13.79
C GLU A 113 -19.23 1.37 14.77
N LYS A 114 -18.56 0.34 14.24
CA LYS A 114 -18.06 -0.80 15.02
C LYS A 114 -16.57 -0.68 15.26
N SER A 115 -16.15 -1.06 16.47
CA SER A 115 -14.73 -1.12 16.81
C SER A 115 -14.00 -2.18 15.97
N PRO A 116 -12.80 -1.87 15.44
CA PRO A 116 -11.96 -2.87 14.77
C PRO A 116 -11.62 -4.09 15.64
N GLU A 117 -11.60 -3.94 16.97
CA GLU A 117 -11.41 -5.05 17.90
C GLU A 117 -12.48 -6.15 17.78
N GLU A 118 -13.73 -5.78 17.46
CA GLU A 118 -14.82 -6.74 17.25
C GLU A 118 -14.51 -7.70 16.08
N PHE A 119 -13.61 -7.30 15.19
CA PHE A 119 -13.13 -8.08 14.03
C PHE A 119 -11.71 -8.65 14.24
N GLY A 120 -11.18 -8.58 15.46
CA GLY A 120 -9.84 -9.05 15.77
C GLY A 120 -8.70 -8.18 15.21
N ILE A 121 -9.00 -6.95 14.79
CA ILE A 121 -8.01 -6.01 14.24
C ILE A 121 -7.42 -5.21 15.40
N LYS A 122 -6.20 -5.54 15.78
CA LYS A 122 -5.46 -4.84 16.85
C LYS A 122 -4.94 -3.50 16.37
N ARG A 123 -4.84 -2.53 17.28
CA ARG A 123 -4.18 -1.26 17.02
C ARG A 123 -2.66 -1.46 16.97
N ILE A 124 -2.00 -0.91 15.97
CA ILE A 124 -0.53 -0.97 15.88
C ILE A 124 0.08 -0.03 16.92
N GLY A 125 1.09 -0.55 17.62
CA GLY A 125 1.84 0.18 18.64
C GLY A 125 1.28 0.11 20.06
N GLU A 126 0.26 -0.74 20.29
CA GLU A 126 -0.26 -1.10 21.62
C GLU A 126 0.03 -2.56 21.99
#